data_a89e65ec6eb3de9deda72445d813f368
#
_entry.id   a89e65ec6eb3de9deda72445d813f368
#
_cell.length_a   1.000
_cell.length_b   1.000
_cell.length_c   1.000
_cell.angle_alpha   90.00
_cell.angle_beta   90.00
_cell.angle_gamma   90.00
#
_symmetry.space_group_name_H-M   'P 1'
#
loop_
_entity.id
_entity.type
_entity.pdbx_description
1 polymer ?
#
loop_
_entity_poly.entity_id
_entity_poly.type
_entity_poly.pdbx_seq_one_letter_code
_entity_poly.pdbx_strand_id
1 'polypeptide(L)'
;MKTLKVGIASYEDFKARTMAIARGELKPGADDPKVWFTSIESLAKVLSDKNRELLAMISESNPGSLHELAEKSGRALSNLSRTLKTMERYGLVQFDKGAGRARIPRVMYTDIEFGLPLRAGRGLARQVKRTTGKRGTAAR
;
A
#
# COMPACT_ATOMS: atom_id res chain seq x y z
N MET A 1 -5.76 -15.12 2.14
CA MET A 1 -5.16 -14.29 1.08
C MET A 1 -5.77 -12.91 1.15
N LYS A 2 -4.94 -11.92 1.18
CA LYS A 2 -5.44 -10.56 1.33
C LYS A 2 -5.01 -9.68 0.18
N THR A 3 -5.93 -8.81 -0.22
CA THR A 3 -5.68 -7.81 -1.24
C THR A 3 -5.66 -6.44 -0.58
N LEU A 4 -4.63 -5.65 -0.84
CA LEU A 4 -4.56 -4.29 -0.36
C LEU A 4 -5.09 -3.36 -1.43
N LYS A 5 -6.10 -2.58 -1.09
CA LYS A 5 -6.64 -1.60 -2.02
C LYS A 5 -5.90 -0.29 -1.83
N VAL A 6 -5.38 0.22 -2.93
CA VAL A 6 -4.54 1.40 -2.95
C VAL A 6 -5.20 2.47 -3.81
N GLY A 7 -5.17 3.70 -3.33
CA GLY A 7 -5.69 4.83 -4.08
C GLY A 7 -4.57 5.70 -4.60
N ILE A 8 -4.85 6.38 -5.69
CA ILE A 8 -3.93 7.35 -6.27
C ILE A 8 -4.63 8.70 -6.25
N ALA A 9 -4.06 9.66 -5.54
CA ALA A 9 -4.65 10.99 -5.45
C ALA A 9 -3.57 12.00 -5.12
N SER A 10 -3.71 13.20 -5.67
CA SER A 10 -2.78 14.27 -5.32
C SER A 10 -2.87 14.54 -3.82
N TYR A 11 -1.84 15.17 -3.29
CA TYR A 11 -1.84 15.52 -1.88
C TYR A 11 -3.06 16.40 -1.52
N GLU A 12 -3.39 17.32 -2.40
CA GLU A 12 -4.53 18.22 -2.15
C GLU A 12 -5.84 17.47 -2.13
N ASP A 13 -6.03 16.54 -3.07
CA ASP A 13 -7.24 15.73 -3.09
C ASP A 13 -7.32 14.82 -1.88
N PHE A 14 -6.21 14.23 -1.49
CA PHE A 14 -6.19 13.38 -0.31
C PHE A 14 -6.52 14.20 0.94
N LYS A 15 -5.97 15.39 1.04
CA LYS A 15 -6.24 16.28 2.16
C LYS A 15 -7.72 16.67 2.21
N ALA A 16 -8.29 16.98 1.05
CA ALA A 16 -9.71 17.34 0.99
C ALA A 16 -10.59 16.19 1.46
N ARG A 17 -10.23 14.97 1.06
CA ARG A 17 -10.97 13.78 1.49
C ARG A 17 -10.86 13.60 3.00
N THR A 18 -9.66 13.74 3.53
CA THR A 18 -9.44 13.60 4.98
C THR A 18 -10.26 14.61 5.75
N MET A 19 -10.30 15.86 5.29
CA MET A 19 -11.09 16.89 5.95
C MET A 19 -12.58 16.58 5.87
N ALA A 20 -13.04 16.06 4.74
CA ALA A 20 -14.46 15.71 4.61
C ALA A 20 -14.84 14.60 5.57
N ILE A 21 -13.96 13.63 5.76
CA ILE A 21 -14.18 12.57 6.74
C ILE A 21 -14.24 13.15 8.14
N ALA A 22 -13.32 14.06 8.46
CA ALA A 22 -13.27 14.66 9.79
C ALA A 22 -14.52 15.46 10.10
N ARG A 23 -15.13 16.07 9.08
CA ARG A 23 -16.36 16.87 9.26
C ARG A 23 -17.62 16.01 9.24
N GLY A 24 -17.49 14.72 9.01
CA GLY A 24 -18.66 13.85 8.91
C GLY A 24 -19.38 13.94 7.58
N GLU A 25 -18.78 14.63 6.60
CA GLU A 25 -19.40 14.78 5.28
C GLU A 25 -19.20 13.57 4.40
N LEU A 26 -18.17 12.76 4.70
CA LEU A 26 -17.85 11.57 3.96
C LEU A 26 -17.56 10.46 4.94
N LYS A 27 -18.16 9.30 4.71
CA LYS A 27 -17.95 8.13 5.54
C LYS A 27 -17.14 7.11 4.75
N PRO A 28 -15.96 6.69 5.24
CA PRO A 28 -15.19 5.68 4.51
C PRO A 28 -15.96 4.39 4.39
N GLY A 29 -15.95 3.81 3.19
CA GLY A 29 -16.58 2.54 2.94
C GLY A 29 -15.62 1.39 3.14
N ALA A 30 -16.17 0.18 3.21
CA ALA A 30 -15.36 -1.01 3.41
C ALA A 30 -14.43 -1.27 2.23
N ASP A 31 -14.84 -0.85 1.05
CA ASP A 31 -14.05 -1.07 -0.17
C ASP A 31 -13.15 0.09 -0.53
N ASP A 32 -13.10 1.12 0.30
CA ASP A 32 -12.26 2.27 0.02
C ASP A 32 -10.78 1.90 0.17
N PRO A 33 -9.90 2.59 -0.56
CA PRO A 33 -8.47 2.37 -0.39
C PRO A 33 -8.03 2.63 1.04
N LYS A 34 -7.15 1.82 1.53
CA LYS A 34 -6.59 1.98 2.87
C LYS A 34 -5.26 2.72 2.85
N VAL A 35 -4.62 2.74 1.70
CA VAL A 35 -3.33 3.38 1.53
C VAL A 35 -3.41 4.25 0.29
N TRP A 36 -2.82 5.42 0.36
CA TRP A 36 -2.87 6.37 -0.75
C TRP A 36 -1.47 6.75 -1.20
N PHE A 37 -1.28 6.74 -2.51
CA PHE A 37 -0.05 7.24 -3.14
C PHE A 37 -0.37 8.53 -3.87
N THR A 38 0.60 9.42 -3.94
CA THR A 38 0.40 10.72 -4.58
C THR A 38 0.42 10.65 -6.10
N SER A 39 0.99 9.59 -6.64
CA SER A 39 1.08 9.42 -8.09
C SER A 39 1.29 7.96 -8.42
N ILE A 40 1.01 7.62 -9.68
CA ILE A 40 1.28 6.26 -10.14
C ILE A 40 2.80 6.00 -10.16
N GLU A 41 3.58 7.05 -10.39
CA GLU A 41 5.03 6.92 -10.36
C GLU A 41 5.54 6.53 -8.97
N SER A 42 4.97 7.12 -7.93
CA SER A 42 5.39 6.78 -6.58
C SER A 42 4.99 5.35 -6.21
N LEU A 43 3.83 4.90 -6.67
CA LEU A 43 3.43 3.52 -6.48
C LEU A 43 4.40 2.58 -7.20
N ALA A 44 4.75 2.89 -8.44
CA ALA A 44 5.65 2.06 -9.21
C ALA A 44 7.04 1.99 -8.59
N LYS A 45 7.47 3.07 -7.96
CA LYS A 45 8.76 3.11 -7.30
C LYS A 45 8.81 2.17 -6.10
N VAL A 46 7.78 2.20 -5.29
CA VAL A 46 7.70 1.33 -4.11
C VAL A 46 7.52 -0.12 -4.53
N LEU A 47 6.74 -0.36 -5.56
CA LEU A 47 6.43 -1.71 -6.03
C LEU A 47 7.09 -2.01 -7.38
N SER A 48 8.37 -1.64 -7.48
CA SER A 48 9.16 -1.99 -8.66
C SER A 48 9.28 -3.52 -8.77
N ASP A 49 9.71 -3.97 -9.94
CA ASP A 49 9.92 -5.41 -10.14
C ASP A 49 10.82 -6.00 -9.05
N LYS A 50 11.93 -5.32 -8.77
CA LYS A 50 12.88 -5.82 -7.79
C LYS A 50 12.28 -5.86 -6.38
N ASN A 51 11.48 -4.85 -6.05
CA ASN A 51 10.85 -4.83 -4.73
C ASN A 51 9.76 -5.87 -4.62
N ARG A 52 9.03 -6.13 -5.71
CA ARG A 52 8.05 -7.21 -5.69
C ARG A 52 8.70 -8.58 -5.57
N GLU A 53 9.87 -8.75 -6.20
CA GLU A 53 10.65 -9.97 -6.02
C GLU A 53 11.08 -10.13 -4.57
N LEU A 54 11.46 -9.03 -3.95
CA LEU A 54 11.83 -9.05 -2.54
C LEU A 54 10.66 -9.48 -1.66
N LEU A 55 9.48 -8.94 -1.93
CA LEU A 55 8.30 -9.31 -1.16
C LEU A 55 7.96 -10.79 -1.33
N ALA A 56 8.09 -11.29 -2.56
CA ALA A 56 7.86 -12.71 -2.81
C ALA A 56 8.87 -13.56 -2.05
N MET A 57 10.13 -13.14 -2.03
CA MET A 57 11.16 -13.86 -1.31
C MET A 57 10.86 -13.93 0.19
N ILE A 58 10.39 -12.82 0.75
CA ILE A 58 10.02 -12.81 2.16
C ILE A 58 8.88 -13.78 2.43
N SER A 59 7.87 -13.79 1.57
CA SER A 59 6.73 -14.68 1.74
C SER A 59 7.12 -16.14 1.64
N GLU A 60 8.00 -16.45 0.71
CA GLU A 60 8.34 -17.85 0.42
C GLU A 60 9.37 -18.42 1.37
N SER A 61 10.35 -17.61 1.78
CA SER A 61 11.45 -18.13 2.57
C SER A 61 11.31 -17.88 4.07
N ASN A 62 10.41 -17.00 4.48
CA ASN A 62 10.20 -16.66 5.89
C ASN A 62 11.52 -16.42 6.62
N PRO A 63 12.29 -15.41 6.21
CA PRO A 63 13.58 -15.16 6.82
C PRO A 63 13.43 -14.85 8.32
N GLY A 64 14.39 -15.28 9.10
CA GLY A 64 14.36 -15.06 10.54
C GLY A 64 14.95 -13.74 10.98
N SER A 65 15.51 -12.95 10.04
CA SER A 65 16.11 -11.66 10.36
C SER A 65 16.39 -10.89 9.08
N LEU A 66 16.69 -9.60 9.23
CA LEU A 66 17.12 -8.80 8.08
C LEU A 66 18.46 -9.26 7.54
N HIS A 67 19.34 -9.73 8.42
CA HIS A 67 20.64 -10.25 7.97
C HIS A 67 20.45 -11.46 7.06
N GLU A 68 19.58 -12.34 7.45
CA GLU A 68 19.30 -13.51 6.63
C GLU A 68 18.72 -13.11 5.29
N LEU A 69 17.82 -12.14 5.29
CA LEU A 69 17.23 -11.65 4.05
C LEU A 69 18.27 -10.97 3.17
N ALA A 70 19.21 -10.24 3.79
CA ALA A 70 20.28 -9.60 3.04
C ALA A 70 21.12 -10.64 2.30
N GLU A 71 21.44 -11.74 2.97
CA GLU A 71 22.20 -12.81 2.36
C GLU A 71 21.43 -13.44 1.20
N LYS A 72 20.15 -13.72 1.41
CA LYS A 72 19.35 -14.36 0.38
C LYS A 72 19.11 -13.48 -0.83
N SER A 73 18.90 -12.19 -0.60
CA SER A 73 18.55 -11.26 -1.67
C SER A 73 19.77 -10.68 -2.38
N GLY A 74 20.93 -10.73 -1.74
CA GLY A 74 22.13 -10.09 -2.28
C GLY A 74 22.13 -8.60 -2.12
N ARG A 75 21.21 -8.04 -1.34
CA ARG A 75 21.16 -6.60 -1.11
C ARG A 75 21.91 -6.22 0.14
N ALA A 76 22.45 -5.01 0.13
CA ALA A 76 23.08 -4.47 1.32
C ALA A 76 22.04 -4.30 2.43
N LEU A 77 22.45 -4.57 3.66
CA LEU A 77 21.54 -4.47 4.81
C LEU A 77 20.95 -3.07 4.94
N SER A 78 21.75 -2.03 4.71
CA SER A 78 21.25 -0.65 4.80
C SER A 78 20.18 -0.38 3.74
N ASN A 79 20.38 -0.91 2.55
CA ASN A 79 19.38 -0.77 1.48
C ASN A 79 18.07 -1.45 1.85
N LEU A 80 18.17 -2.68 2.35
CA LEU A 80 17.00 -3.43 2.78
C LEU A 80 16.25 -2.71 3.88
N SER A 81 16.98 -2.23 4.88
CA SER A 81 16.36 -1.56 6.00
C SER A 81 15.55 -0.35 5.54
N ARG A 82 16.12 0.43 4.64
CA ARG A 82 15.44 1.61 4.12
C ARG A 82 14.22 1.23 3.29
N THR A 83 14.38 0.27 2.40
CA THR A 83 13.28 -0.17 1.54
C THR A 83 12.12 -0.74 2.35
N LEU A 84 12.43 -1.60 3.31
CA LEU A 84 11.38 -2.24 4.09
C LEU A 84 10.71 -1.26 5.04
N LYS A 85 11.43 -0.26 5.50
CA LYS A 85 10.84 0.79 6.32
C LYS A 85 9.79 1.58 5.52
N THR A 86 10.10 1.86 4.26
CA THR A 86 9.15 2.51 3.37
C THR A 86 7.92 1.64 3.17
N MET A 87 8.12 0.35 2.96
CA MET A 87 7.01 -0.58 2.78
C MET A 87 6.17 -0.72 4.05
N GLU A 88 6.82 -0.64 5.20
CA GLU A 88 6.10 -0.69 6.47
C GLU A 88 5.16 0.49 6.61
N ARG A 89 5.60 1.67 6.18
CA ARG A 89 4.74 2.86 6.23
C ARG A 89 3.49 2.70 5.39
N TYR A 90 3.57 1.96 4.30
CA TYR A 90 2.41 1.71 3.45
C TYR A 90 1.64 0.46 3.86
N GLY A 91 2.06 -0.20 4.93
CA GLY A 91 1.35 -1.36 5.41
C GLY A 91 1.61 -2.64 4.63
N LEU A 92 2.58 -2.63 3.73
CA LEU A 92 2.91 -3.81 2.93
C LEU A 92 3.70 -4.83 3.73
N VAL A 93 4.50 -4.36 4.66
CA VAL A 93 5.38 -5.19 5.46
C VAL A 93 5.15 -4.87 6.93
N GLN A 94 5.20 -5.89 7.74
CA GLN A 94 5.14 -5.74 9.19
C GLN A 94 6.36 -6.43 9.78
N PHE A 95 6.86 -5.92 10.89
CA PHE A 95 8.01 -6.51 11.54
C PHE A 95 7.59 -7.17 12.84
N ASP A 96 7.97 -8.43 12.99
CA ASP A 96 7.82 -9.17 14.24
C ASP A 96 9.15 -9.17 14.96
N LYS A 97 9.11 -9.39 16.26
CA LYS A 97 10.33 -9.51 17.04
C LYS A 97 10.89 -10.92 16.88
N GLY A 98 12.20 -10.97 16.63
CA GLY A 98 12.91 -12.24 16.61
C GLY A 98 13.79 -12.37 17.84
N ALA A 99 14.75 -13.27 17.77
CA ALA A 99 15.69 -13.47 18.86
C ALA A 99 16.54 -12.22 19.04
N GLY A 100 16.70 -11.79 20.28
CA GLY A 100 17.50 -10.65 20.58
C GLY A 100 16.93 -9.38 19.98
N ARG A 101 17.72 -8.71 19.13
CA ARG A 101 17.27 -7.50 18.45
C ARG A 101 16.82 -7.77 17.03
N ALA A 102 16.70 -9.02 16.64
CA ALA A 102 16.32 -9.36 15.29
C ALA A 102 14.91 -8.86 14.98
N ARG A 103 14.72 -8.37 13.77
CA ARG A 103 13.42 -7.98 13.28
C ARG A 103 13.07 -8.89 12.13
N ILE A 104 11.89 -9.45 12.18
CA ILE A 104 11.46 -10.45 11.22
C ILE A 104 10.45 -9.82 10.27
N PRO A 105 10.80 -9.62 9.00
CA PRO A 105 9.84 -9.03 8.06
C PRO A 105 8.76 -10.04 7.68
N ARG A 106 7.53 -9.55 7.60
CA ARG A 106 6.37 -10.33 7.17
C ARG A 106 5.62 -9.55 6.12
N VAL A 107 5.18 -10.24 5.06
CA VAL A 107 4.37 -9.63 4.03
C VAL A 107 2.91 -9.86 4.38
N MET A 108 2.14 -8.78 4.34
CA MET A 108 0.76 -8.81 4.81
C MET A 108 -0.26 -9.09 3.72
N TYR A 109 0.11 -8.90 2.46
CA TYR A 109 -0.83 -9.01 1.35
C TYR A 109 -0.24 -9.80 0.22
N THR A 110 -1.09 -10.48 -0.54
CA THR A 110 -0.66 -11.21 -1.72
C THR A 110 -0.88 -10.42 -3.00
N ASP A 111 -1.77 -9.45 -2.96
CA ASP A 111 -2.17 -8.70 -4.16
C ASP A 111 -2.38 -7.24 -3.84
N ILE A 112 -2.12 -6.41 -4.83
CA ILE A 112 -2.40 -4.99 -4.76
C ILE A 112 -3.43 -4.67 -5.84
N GLU A 113 -4.44 -3.91 -5.47
CA GLU A 113 -5.46 -3.49 -6.41
C GLU A 113 -5.60 -1.98 -6.35
N PHE A 114 -5.59 -1.33 -7.50
CA PHE A 114 -5.78 0.11 -7.52
C PHE A 114 -6.56 0.51 -8.75
N GLY A 115 -7.28 1.63 -8.62
CA GLY A 115 -7.97 2.23 -9.72
C GLY A 115 -7.33 3.57 -10.05
N LEU A 116 -7.15 3.84 -11.31
CA LEU A 116 -6.54 5.09 -11.76
C LEU A 116 -7.57 5.86 -12.57
N PRO A 117 -8.06 6.99 -12.05
CA PRO A 117 -9.03 7.78 -12.82
C PRO A 117 -8.35 8.44 -14.01
N LEU A 118 -9.03 8.44 -15.15
CA LEU A 118 -8.50 9.04 -16.36
C LEU A 118 -8.85 10.51 -16.48
N ARG A 119 -9.79 10.98 -15.66
CA ARG A 119 -10.14 12.39 -15.64
C ARG A 119 -9.32 13.11 -14.60
N ALA A 120 -8.65 14.17 -15.00
CA ALA A 120 -7.81 14.93 -14.08
C ALA A 120 -8.66 15.48 -12.94
N GLY A 121 -8.16 15.35 -11.72
CA GLY A 121 -8.80 15.92 -10.56
C GLY A 121 -10.14 15.34 -10.19
N ARG A 122 -10.47 14.16 -10.69
CA ARG A 122 -11.78 13.56 -10.44
C ARG A 122 -11.75 12.29 -9.62
N GLY A 123 -10.58 11.84 -9.23
CA GLY A 123 -10.47 10.57 -8.54
C GLY A 123 -11.29 10.49 -7.27
N LEU A 124 -11.10 11.44 -6.38
CA LEU A 124 -11.82 11.40 -5.11
C LEU A 124 -13.29 11.71 -5.27
N ALA A 125 -13.64 12.60 -6.21
CA ALA A 125 -15.04 12.92 -6.45
C ALA A 125 -15.79 11.67 -6.91
N ARG A 126 -15.17 10.88 -7.76
CA ARG A 126 -15.79 9.64 -8.21
C ARG A 126 -15.99 8.67 -7.07
N GLN A 127 -15.02 8.57 -6.19
CA GLN A 127 -15.16 7.67 -5.05
C GLN A 127 -16.27 8.12 -4.11
N VAL A 128 -16.38 9.42 -3.91
CA VAL A 128 -17.46 9.93 -3.09
C VAL A 128 -18.80 9.56 -3.69
N LYS A 129 -18.96 9.75 -4.99
CA LYS A 129 -20.20 9.40 -5.65
C LYS A 129 -20.51 7.92 -5.52
N ARG A 130 -19.49 7.07 -5.68
CA ARG A 130 -19.69 5.63 -5.54
C ARG A 130 -20.14 5.26 -4.14
N THR A 131 -19.56 5.91 -3.16
CA THR A 131 -19.90 5.64 -1.77
C THR A 131 -21.35 5.99 -1.48
N THR A 132 -21.84 7.11 -2.00
CA THR A 132 -23.19 7.56 -1.72
C THR A 132 -24.22 6.92 -2.63
N GLY A 133 -23.85 6.66 -3.84
CA GLY A 133 -24.83 6.17 -4.79
C GLY A 133 -25.06 4.74 -4.74
N LYS A 134 -24.93 4.18 -4.27
CA LYS A 134 -25.23 3.00 -4.30
C LYS A 134 -25.80 2.44 -5.30
N ARG A 135 -26.02 2.25 -5.72
CA ARG A 135 -26.43 1.63 -6.47
C ARG A 135 -26.44 1.48 -7.55
N GLY A 136 -26.22 1.48 -7.80
CA GLY A 136 -26.25 1.32 -8.71
C GLY A 136 -26.10 0.91 -9.69
N THR A 137 -26.05 0.81 -10.16
CA THR A 137 -25.98 0.54 -10.99
C THR A 137 -25.48 0.18 -11.87
N ALA A 138 -25.15 -0.13 -11.98
CA ALA A 138 -24.69 -0.55 -12.64
C ALA A 138 -24.49 -0.72 -13.71
N ALA A 139 -24.45 -0.88 -14.12
CA ALA A 139 -24.29 -1.15 -15.05
C ALA A 139 -23.69 -0.97 -15.99
N ARG A 140 -23.38 -0.98 -16.26
CA ARG A 140 -22.88 -0.91 -17.06
C ARG A 140 -22.51 -0.69 -17.41
#